data_dfc445d98e46ad2d6263c87c281bb63a
#
_entry.id   dfc445d98e46ad2d6263c87c281bb63a
#
_cell.length_a   1.000
_cell.length_b   1.000
_cell.length_c   1.000
_cell.angle_alpha   90.00
_cell.angle_beta   90.00
_cell.angle_gamma   90.00
#
_symmetry.space_group_name_H-M   'P 1'
#
loop_
_entity.id
_entity.type
_entity.pdbx_description
1 polymer ?
#
loop_
_entity_poly.entity_id
_entity_poly.type
_entity_poly.pdbx_seq_one_letter_code
_entity_poly.pdbx_strand_id
1 'polypeptide(L)'
;MKKIKYGIIGAGTMAREHILNISLIDNAEVVALADPHKDSLNQCKEILKTEVSYFTNHLEMIKENNVDVYLISTPNFTHIQILKDVIKTKKHILVEKPLCTNTKDCLEIKNLTKGYPSVFWLSLIHISEPTRPTP
;
A
#
# COMPACT_ATOMS: atom_id res chain seq x y z
N MET A 1 6.96 -3.48 22.91
CA MET A 1 6.42 -4.23 21.78
C MET A 1 6.89 -3.64 20.47
N LYS A 2 7.31 -4.49 19.56
CA LYS A 2 7.81 -4.01 18.28
C LYS A 2 6.67 -3.57 17.40
N LYS A 3 6.79 -2.39 16.81
CA LYS A 3 5.75 -1.86 15.93
C LYS A 3 5.89 -2.42 14.51
N ILE A 4 4.76 -2.61 13.86
CA ILE A 4 4.72 -3.03 12.46
C ILE A 4 4.94 -1.78 11.62
N LYS A 5 5.94 -1.84 10.73
CA LYS A 5 6.33 -0.68 9.92
C LYS A 5 5.66 -0.72 8.55
N TYR A 6 4.91 0.33 8.23
CA TYR A 6 4.22 0.45 6.96
C TYR A 6 4.95 1.40 6.03
N GLY A 7 5.10 0.97 4.77
CA GLY A 7 5.54 1.86 3.70
C GLY A 7 4.36 2.06 2.77
N ILE A 8 3.99 3.31 2.51
CA ILE A 8 2.82 3.61 1.68
C ILE A 8 3.30 4.11 0.33
N ILE A 9 2.81 3.49 -0.74
CA ILE A 9 3.09 3.92 -2.10
C ILE A 9 1.83 4.59 -2.62
N GLY A 10 1.92 5.88 -2.89
CA GLY A 10 0.79 6.73 -3.23
C GLY A 10 0.41 7.63 -2.07
N ALA A 11 0.38 8.93 -2.27
CA ALA A 11 0.14 9.90 -1.20
C ALA A 11 -1.11 10.75 -1.44
N GLY A 12 -2.12 10.18 -2.07
CA GLY A 12 -3.36 10.89 -2.33
C GLY A 12 -4.32 10.85 -1.15
N THR A 13 -5.59 11.11 -1.44
CA THR A 13 -6.62 11.17 -0.40
C THR A 13 -6.75 9.88 0.38
N MET A 14 -6.74 8.74 -0.31
CA MET A 14 -6.88 7.45 0.38
C MET A 14 -5.67 7.16 1.26
N ALA A 15 -4.49 7.59 0.83
CA ALA A 15 -3.30 7.41 1.65
C ALA A 15 -3.44 8.17 2.97
N ARG A 16 -4.01 9.37 2.92
CA ARG A 16 -4.21 10.16 4.13
C ARG A 16 -5.17 9.47 5.09
N GLU A 17 -6.21 8.83 4.56
CA GLU A 17 -7.11 8.05 5.41
C GLU A 17 -6.40 6.87 6.05
N HIS A 18 -5.57 6.15 5.29
CA HIS A 18 -4.80 5.05 5.84
C HIS A 18 -3.83 5.52 6.92
N ILE A 19 -3.20 6.67 6.70
CA ILE A 19 -2.29 7.23 7.70
C ILE A 19 -3.03 7.48 9.01
N LEU A 20 -4.21 8.08 8.92
CA LEU A 20 -4.99 8.35 10.13
C LEU A 20 -5.41 7.05 10.81
N ASN A 21 -5.82 6.06 10.04
CA ASN A 21 -6.24 4.78 10.60
C ASN A 21 -5.07 4.05 11.27
N ILE A 22 -3.91 4.07 10.64
CA ILE A 22 -2.73 3.41 11.21
C ILE A 22 -2.31 4.11 12.51
N SER A 23 -2.49 5.44 12.58
CA SER A 23 -2.12 6.17 13.78
C SER A 23 -2.95 5.78 15.01
N LEU A 24 -4.09 5.12 14.78
CA LEU A 24 -4.94 4.67 15.89
C LEU A 24 -4.55 3.27 16.37
N ILE A 25 -3.59 2.63 15.72
CA ILE A 25 -3.17 1.28 16.09
C ILE A 25 -1.88 1.38 16.90
N ASP A 26 -1.90 0.85 18.11
CA ASP A 26 -0.78 1.02 19.04
C ASP A 26 0.53 0.43 18.53
N ASN A 27 0.47 -0.71 17.84
CA ASN A 27 1.68 -1.38 17.40
C ASN A 27 1.93 -1.26 15.89
N ALA A 28 1.54 -0.14 15.31
CA ALA A 28 1.76 0.12 13.89
C ALA A 28 2.20 1.55 13.69
N GLU A 29 3.04 1.77 12.68
CA GLU A 29 3.49 3.12 12.35
C GLU A 29 3.85 3.20 10.87
N VAL A 30 3.68 4.39 10.29
CA VAL A 30 4.10 4.65 8.92
C VAL A 30 5.54 5.14 9.00
N VAL A 31 6.44 4.48 8.29
CA VAL A 31 7.85 4.85 8.30
C VAL A 31 8.37 5.31 6.93
N ALA A 32 7.61 5.10 5.87
CA ALA A 32 8.03 5.49 4.52
C ALA A 32 6.83 5.83 3.66
N LEU A 33 6.99 6.80 2.77
CA LEU A 33 5.92 7.25 1.89
C LEU A 33 6.53 7.63 0.54
N ALA A 34 5.94 7.17 -0.55
CA ALA A 34 6.42 7.45 -1.89
C ALA A 34 5.31 7.98 -2.77
N ASP A 35 5.58 9.04 -3.53
CA ASP A 35 4.65 9.57 -4.52
C ASP A 35 5.45 10.50 -5.46
N PRO A 36 5.24 10.44 -6.77
CA PRO A 36 5.97 11.33 -7.68
C PRO A 36 5.59 12.79 -7.52
N HIS A 37 4.45 13.09 -6.88
CA HIS A 37 4.01 14.48 -6.71
C HIS A 37 4.40 15.00 -5.33
N LYS A 38 5.29 15.97 -5.31
CA LYS A 38 5.78 16.52 -4.04
C LYS A 38 4.68 17.17 -3.21
N ASP A 39 3.69 17.78 -3.87
CA ASP A 39 2.59 18.39 -3.14
C ASP A 39 1.80 17.36 -2.37
N SER A 40 1.59 16.18 -2.94
CA SER A 40 0.90 15.10 -2.25
C SER A 40 1.70 14.62 -1.06
N LEU A 41 3.01 14.50 -1.21
CA LEU A 41 3.88 14.13 -0.09
C LEU A 41 3.79 15.16 1.03
N ASN A 42 3.79 16.44 0.68
CA ASN A 42 3.73 17.50 1.68
C ASN A 42 2.41 17.48 2.44
N GLN A 43 1.29 17.18 1.76
CA GLN A 43 0.00 17.08 2.43
C GLN A 43 -0.01 15.95 3.46
N CYS A 44 0.59 14.83 3.12
CA CYS A 44 0.69 13.72 4.05
C CYS A 44 1.63 14.05 5.20
N LYS A 45 2.70 14.79 4.90
CA LYS A 45 3.68 15.17 5.91
C LYS A 45 3.04 15.98 7.03
N GLU A 46 2.04 16.79 6.71
CA GLU A 46 1.36 17.60 7.71
C GLU A 46 0.60 16.76 8.74
N ILE A 47 0.18 15.58 8.38
CA ILE A 47 -0.56 14.74 9.31
C ILE A 47 0.27 13.60 9.90
N LEU A 48 1.49 13.40 9.41
CA LEU A 48 2.36 12.37 9.96
C LEU A 48 3.11 12.94 11.16
N LYS A 49 2.97 12.26 12.30
CA LYS A 49 3.57 12.71 13.54
C LYS A 49 4.86 11.99 13.88
N THR A 50 5.22 10.98 13.11
CA THR A 50 6.42 10.19 13.35
C THR A 50 7.48 10.54 12.31
N GLU A 51 8.67 10.00 12.50
CA GLU A 51 9.74 10.20 11.55
C GLU A 51 9.51 9.29 10.35
N VAL A 52 9.43 9.88 9.16
CA VAL A 52 9.08 9.16 7.94
C VAL A 52 10.08 9.50 6.85
N SER A 53 10.48 8.49 6.08
CA SER A 53 11.33 8.69 4.91
C SER A 53 10.43 8.93 3.69
N TYR A 54 10.72 9.99 2.94
CA TYR A 54 9.90 10.37 1.78
C TYR A 54 10.65 10.13 0.48
N PHE A 55 9.95 9.57 -0.49
CA PHE A 55 10.52 9.23 -1.79
C PHE A 55 9.61 9.74 -2.90
N THR A 56 10.20 10.19 -4.01
CA THR A 56 9.40 10.55 -5.19
C THR A 56 9.25 9.35 -6.13
N ASN A 57 9.91 8.24 -5.83
CA ASN A 57 9.87 7.05 -6.67
C ASN A 57 9.78 5.82 -5.76
N HIS A 58 8.78 4.99 -5.99
CA HIS A 58 8.58 3.81 -5.15
C HIS A 58 9.74 2.81 -5.25
N LEU A 59 10.49 2.83 -6.36
CA LEU A 59 11.63 1.93 -6.50
C LEU A 59 12.74 2.25 -5.50
N GLU A 60 12.89 3.53 -5.16
CA GLU A 60 13.86 3.92 -4.14
C GLU A 60 13.45 3.42 -2.76
N MET A 61 12.15 3.49 -2.47
CA MET A 61 11.64 2.96 -1.21
C MET A 61 11.87 1.45 -1.12
N ILE A 62 11.57 0.74 -2.21
CA ILE A 62 11.73 -0.71 -2.27
C ILE A 62 13.20 -1.09 -2.13
N LYS A 63 14.08 -0.28 -2.67
CA LYS A 63 15.51 -0.55 -2.59
C LYS A 63 15.99 -0.56 -1.14
N GLU A 64 15.48 0.35 -0.33
CA GLU A 64 15.80 0.37 1.09
C GLU A 64 15.08 -0.75 1.84
N ASN A 65 13.88 -1.07 1.40
CA ASN A 65 13.08 -2.19 1.91
C ASN A 65 13.02 -2.24 3.44
N ASN A 66 12.87 -1.08 4.07
CA ASN A 66 12.90 -0.98 5.52
C ASN A 66 11.49 -0.91 6.12
N VAL A 67 10.59 -1.75 5.64
CA VAL A 67 9.21 -1.81 6.10
C VAL A 67 8.81 -3.27 6.27
N ASP A 68 7.70 -3.50 6.95
CA ASP A 68 7.13 -4.83 7.10
C ASP A 68 5.95 -5.02 6.13
N VAL A 69 5.25 -3.96 5.81
CA VAL A 69 4.07 -3.98 4.95
C VAL A 69 4.15 -2.86 3.93
N TYR A 70 3.89 -3.18 2.67
CA TYR A 70 3.72 -2.17 1.63
C TYR A 70 2.22 -1.98 1.40
N LEU A 71 1.76 -0.74 1.54
CA LEU A 71 0.37 -0.39 1.30
C LEU A 71 0.32 0.39 -0.01
N ILE A 72 -0.36 -0.13 -1.01
CA ILE A 72 -0.42 0.49 -2.33
C ILE A 72 -1.73 1.25 -2.46
N SER A 73 -1.61 2.58 -2.60
CA SER A 73 -2.74 3.48 -2.64
C SER A 73 -2.63 4.43 -3.83
N THR A 74 -2.11 3.95 -4.94
CA THR A 74 -1.96 4.73 -6.18
C THR A 74 -3.20 4.54 -7.05
N PRO A 75 -3.33 5.31 -8.15
CA PRO A 75 -4.43 5.06 -9.08
C PRO A 75 -4.41 3.62 -9.58
N ASN A 76 -5.59 3.05 -9.77
CA ASN A 76 -5.71 1.61 -10.04
C ASN A 76 -4.99 1.16 -11.31
N PHE A 77 -4.85 2.03 -12.31
CA PHE A 77 -4.17 1.62 -13.54
C PHE A 77 -2.66 1.45 -13.35
N THR A 78 -2.12 1.88 -12.22
CA THR A 78 -0.69 1.71 -11.93
C THR A 78 -0.43 0.46 -11.08
N HIS A 79 -1.47 -0.19 -10.58
CA HIS A 79 -1.29 -1.28 -9.61
C HIS A 79 -0.45 -2.42 -10.15
N ILE A 80 -0.68 -2.81 -11.42
CA ILE A 80 0.03 -3.96 -11.96
C ILE A 80 1.54 -3.77 -11.94
N GLN A 81 2.03 -2.60 -12.36
CA GLN A 81 3.46 -2.37 -12.40
C GLN A 81 4.05 -2.28 -11.00
N ILE A 82 3.37 -1.57 -10.12
CA ILE A 82 3.85 -1.41 -8.75
C ILE A 82 3.85 -2.76 -8.03
N LEU A 83 2.80 -3.55 -8.23
CA LEU A 83 2.74 -4.87 -7.61
C LEU A 83 3.86 -5.78 -8.09
N LYS A 84 4.20 -5.74 -9.38
CA LYS A 84 5.31 -6.54 -9.87
C LYS A 84 6.61 -6.20 -9.16
N ASP A 85 6.81 -4.91 -8.86
CA ASP A 85 8.01 -4.48 -8.16
C ASP A 85 7.96 -4.89 -6.69
N VAL A 86 6.82 -4.69 -6.04
CA VAL A 86 6.70 -4.93 -4.59
C VAL A 86 6.70 -6.42 -4.26
N ILE A 87 6.13 -7.26 -5.11
CA ILE A 87 6.09 -8.70 -4.89
C ILE A 87 7.50 -9.28 -4.70
N LYS A 88 8.48 -8.69 -5.36
CA LYS A 88 9.85 -9.17 -5.26
C LYS A 88 10.43 -9.02 -3.87
N THR A 89 9.86 -8.15 -3.05
CA THR A 89 10.37 -7.92 -1.69
C THR A 89 9.99 -9.01 -0.71
N LYS A 90 8.98 -9.82 -1.03
CA LYS A 90 8.44 -10.86 -0.16
C LYS A 90 7.83 -10.31 1.12
N LYS A 91 7.61 -9.01 1.20
CA LYS A 91 6.97 -8.40 2.37
C LYS A 91 5.46 -8.50 2.25
N HIS A 92 4.75 -8.18 3.33
CA HIS A 92 3.29 -8.16 3.30
C HIS A 92 2.81 -7.04 2.38
N ILE A 93 1.71 -7.28 1.68
CA ILE A 93 1.17 -6.31 0.72
C ILE A 93 -0.29 -6.09 1.00
N LEU A 94 -0.66 -4.82 1.10
CA LEU A 94 -2.04 -4.40 1.21
C LEU A 94 -2.30 -3.45 0.04
N VAL A 95 -3.24 -3.77 -0.83
CA VAL A 95 -3.50 -2.95 -2.00
C VAL A 95 -4.95 -2.50 -2.02
N GLU A 96 -5.17 -1.24 -2.43
CA GLU A 96 -6.51 -0.69 -2.55
C GLU A 96 -7.23 -1.31 -3.74
N LYS A 97 -8.52 -1.46 -3.62
CA LYS A 97 -9.31 -1.95 -4.75
C LYS A 97 -9.51 -0.85 -5.77
N PRO A 98 -9.79 -1.17 -7.02
CA PRO A 98 -9.74 -2.51 -7.56
C PRO A 98 -8.29 -2.94 -7.75
N LEU A 99 -8.07 -4.23 -7.73
CA LEU A 99 -6.71 -4.77 -7.84
C LEU A 99 -6.03 -4.30 -9.11
N CYS A 100 -6.74 -4.41 -10.22
CA CYS A 100 -6.24 -4.01 -11.54
C CYS A 100 -7.39 -3.48 -12.37
N THR A 101 -7.08 -2.93 -13.53
CA THR A 101 -8.08 -2.33 -14.40
C THR A 101 -8.71 -3.31 -15.39
N ASN A 102 -8.15 -4.48 -15.59
CA ASN A 102 -8.70 -5.47 -16.52
C ASN A 102 -8.42 -6.89 -16.04
N THR A 103 -9.12 -7.83 -16.64
CA THR A 103 -9.03 -9.23 -16.26
C THR A 103 -7.64 -9.81 -16.49
N LYS A 104 -7.00 -9.41 -17.59
CA LYS A 104 -5.67 -9.93 -17.90
C LYS A 104 -4.67 -9.60 -16.81
N ASP A 105 -4.68 -8.36 -16.33
CA ASP A 105 -3.77 -7.95 -15.28
C ASP A 105 -4.08 -8.64 -13.97
N CYS A 106 -5.37 -8.84 -13.67
CA CYS A 106 -5.74 -9.54 -12.45
C CYS A 106 -5.26 -10.99 -12.47
N LEU A 107 -5.35 -11.65 -13.64
CA LEU A 107 -4.86 -13.02 -13.76
C LEU A 107 -3.34 -13.07 -13.62
N GLU A 108 -2.65 -12.07 -14.16
CA GLU A 108 -1.20 -12.02 -14.03
C GLU A 108 -0.79 -11.88 -12.57
N ILE A 109 -1.46 -11.00 -11.83
CA ILE A 109 -1.18 -10.83 -10.41
C ILE A 109 -1.49 -12.12 -9.64
N LYS A 110 -2.59 -12.77 -9.96
CA LYS A 110 -2.95 -14.03 -9.32
C LYS A 110 -1.84 -15.05 -9.50
N ASN A 111 -1.28 -15.15 -10.70
CA ASN A 111 -0.19 -16.09 -10.97
C ASN A 111 1.08 -15.69 -10.22
N LEU A 112 1.41 -14.40 -10.18
CA LEU A 112 2.62 -13.93 -9.54
C LEU A 112 2.57 -14.08 -8.01
N THR A 113 1.37 -14.04 -7.42
CA THR A 113 1.24 -14.16 -5.98
C THR A 113 0.97 -15.58 -5.52
N LYS A 114 0.91 -16.54 -6.44
CA LYS A 114 0.67 -17.92 -6.09
C LYS A 114 1.81 -18.40 -5.20
N GLY A 115 1.47 -18.88 -4.02
CA GLY A 115 2.49 -19.32 -3.08
C GLY A 115 3.28 -18.19 -2.43
N TYR A 116 2.75 -16.97 -2.49
CA TYR A 116 3.45 -15.83 -1.89
C TYR A 116 3.68 -16.08 -0.40
N PRO A 117 4.93 -15.89 0.08
CA PRO A 117 5.28 -16.28 1.45
C PRO A 117 4.75 -15.36 2.54
N SER A 118 4.19 -14.23 2.18
CA SER A 118 3.67 -13.27 3.13
C SER A 118 2.19 -13.00 2.84
N VAL A 119 1.57 -12.12 3.60
CA VAL A 119 0.16 -11.80 3.39
C VAL A 119 0.02 -10.87 2.19
N PHE A 120 -0.91 -11.22 1.30
CA PHE A 120 -1.29 -10.38 0.18
C PHE A 120 -2.78 -10.10 0.33
N TRP A 121 -3.14 -8.86 0.57
CA TRP A 121 -4.51 -8.50 0.90
C TRP A 121 -5.00 -7.36 0.00
N LEU A 122 -6.16 -7.55 -0.60
CA LEU A 122 -6.84 -6.49 -1.34
C LEU A 122 -7.78 -5.79 -0.36
N SER A 123 -7.64 -4.48 -0.25
CA SER A 123 -8.47 -3.72 0.69
C SER A 123 -9.91 -3.67 0.22
N LEU A 124 -10.83 -4.01 1.11
CA LEU A 124 -12.25 -3.97 0.82
C LEU A 124 -12.96 -2.93 1.67
N ILE A 125 -12.25 -1.90 2.05
CA ILE A 125 -12.79 -0.89 2.92
C ILE A 125 -14.09 -0.33 2.45
N HIS A 126 -14.23 -0.16 1.16
CA HIS A 126 -15.40 0.46 0.65
C HIS A 126 -16.57 -0.44 0.50
N ILE A 127 -16.40 -1.69 0.78
CA ILE A 127 -17.42 -2.59 0.57
C ILE A 127 -18.08 -2.88 1.78
N SER A 128 -18.25 -1.99 2.54
CA SER A 128 -18.90 -2.26 3.71
C SER A 128 -20.24 -2.81 3.48
N GLU A 129 -20.74 -2.80 2.37
CA GLU A 129 -21.93 -3.33 2.19
C GLU A 129 -21.88 -4.68 2.20
N PRO A 130 -22.47 -5.05 2.81
CA PRO A 130 -22.58 -6.29 3.06
C PRO A 130 -23.13 -7.15 2.09
N THR A 131 -22.94 -7.12 1.67
CA THR A 131 -23.32 -7.71 1.03
C THR A 131 -23.52 -8.55 0.57
N ARG A 132 -23.33 -8.89 0.33
CA ARG A 132 -23.54 -9.57 -0.19
C ARG A 132 -23.45 -10.60 -0.08
N PRO A 133 -23.67 -11.08 -0.06
CA PRO A 133 -23.58 -12.16 -0.06
C PRO A 133 -23.60 -12.90 -0.97
N THR A 134 -23.24 -13.33 -1.20
CA THR A 134 -23.26 -13.93 -1.89
C THR A 134 -23.65 -14.84 -1.93
N PRO A 135 -24.02 -15.27 -2.22
CA PRO A 135 -24.37 -16.37 -2.46
C PRO A 135 -23.83 -17.17 -2.74
#